data_9495ca1b020d67f6982e016d00bbdeee
#
_entry.id   9495ca1b020d67f6982e016d00bbdeee
#
_cell.length_a   1.000
_cell.length_b   1.000
_cell.length_c   1.000
_cell.angle_alpha   90.00
_cell.angle_beta   90.00
_cell.angle_gamma   90.00
#
_symmetry.space_group_name_H-M   'P 1'
#
loop_
_entity.id
_entity.type
_entity.pdbx_description
1 polymer ?
#
loop_
_entity_poly.entity_id
_entity_poly.type
_entity_poly.pdbx_seq_one_letter_code
_entity_poly.pdbx_strand_id
1 'polypeptide(L)'
;MKGDLDAKTSGGYIHLDDIVGKVVARTSSGNVIARGVRGDSELKTSGGDIRATIDGKIAAHTSGGDVTAELVGANRGISVTSSGGDLTVRVPKDTKAELNAATSGGSVRTELPVTTTEMGEHRLTGTINGGGDPIYARTSGGSIKVVAAGSTQASSN
;
A
#
# COMPACT_ATOMS: atom_id res chain seq x y z
N MET A 1 -7.60 -5.58 19.66
CA MET A 1 -6.37 -5.60 20.46
C MET A 1 -5.79 -4.20 20.53
N LYS A 2 -5.31 -3.80 21.67
CA LYS A 2 -4.69 -2.48 21.85
C LYS A 2 -3.24 -2.65 22.24
N GLY A 3 -2.40 -1.76 21.71
CA GLY A 3 -0.98 -1.76 22.00
C GLY A 3 -0.16 -2.18 20.80
N ASP A 4 1.15 -2.19 20.98
CA ASP A 4 2.04 -2.52 19.88
C ASP A 4 2.10 -4.03 19.68
N LEU A 5 2.18 -4.43 18.42
CA LEU A 5 2.23 -5.84 18.07
C LEU A 5 3.44 -6.09 17.17
N ASP A 6 4.20 -7.13 17.51
CA ASP A 6 5.34 -7.55 16.71
C ASP A 6 5.16 -9.03 16.41
N ALA A 7 4.90 -9.36 15.15
CA ALA A 7 4.67 -10.72 14.72
C ALA A 7 5.74 -11.14 13.72
N LYS A 8 6.31 -12.32 13.94
CA LYS A 8 7.39 -12.80 13.10
C LYS A 8 7.28 -14.30 12.89
N THR A 9 7.40 -14.74 11.65
CA THR A 9 7.39 -16.16 11.33
C THR A 9 8.34 -16.43 10.16
N SER A 10 8.74 -17.66 10.01
CA SER A 10 9.64 -18.02 8.92
C SER A 10 8.90 -18.54 7.70
N GLY A 11 7.83 -19.25 7.86
CA GLY A 11 7.16 -19.87 6.72
C GLY A 11 5.66 -19.85 6.78
N GLY A 12 5.06 -19.27 7.80
CA GLY A 12 3.62 -19.26 7.93
C GLY A 12 3.00 -17.93 7.52
N TYR A 13 1.69 -17.89 7.56
CA TYR A 13 0.93 -16.68 7.31
C TYR A 13 0.84 -15.84 8.56
N ILE A 14 0.76 -14.54 8.38
CA ILE A 14 0.44 -13.62 9.45
C ILE A 14 -0.91 -13.01 9.15
N HIS A 15 -1.82 -13.12 10.08
CA HIS A 15 -3.17 -12.60 9.92
C HIS A 15 -3.50 -11.77 11.14
N LEU A 16 -3.80 -10.49 10.93
CA LEU A 16 -4.05 -9.53 12.00
C LEU A 16 -5.40 -8.87 11.76
N ASP A 17 -6.21 -8.80 12.81
CA ASP A 17 -7.54 -8.19 12.75
C ASP A 17 -7.72 -7.25 13.93
N ASP A 18 -8.32 -6.08 13.67
CA ASP A 18 -8.81 -5.16 14.71
C ASP A 18 -7.73 -4.81 15.72
N ILE A 19 -6.67 -4.17 15.23
CA ILE A 19 -5.54 -3.79 16.08
C ILE A 19 -5.47 -2.29 16.17
N VAL A 20 -5.32 -1.79 17.38
CA VAL A 20 -5.08 -0.36 17.63
C VAL A 20 -3.69 -0.23 18.21
N GLY A 21 -2.80 0.43 17.47
CA GLY A 21 -1.42 0.60 17.87
C GLY A 21 -0.47 0.33 16.71
N LYS A 22 0.80 0.22 17.04
CA LYS A 22 1.82 -0.03 16.03
C LYS A 22 1.92 -1.53 15.74
N VAL A 23 1.99 -1.86 14.47
CA VAL A 23 2.10 -3.25 14.02
C VAL A 23 3.39 -3.43 13.24
N VAL A 24 4.15 -4.45 13.63
CA VAL A 24 5.30 -4.89 12.85
C VAL A 24 5.09 -6.37 12.56
N ALA A 25 4.98 -6.72 11.28
CA ALA A 25 4.75 -8.10 10.88
C ALA A 25 5.79 -8.50 9.85
N ARG A 26 6.47 -9.62 10.10
CA ARG A 26 7.52 -10.10 9.22
C ARG A 26 7.40 -11.59 9.00
N THR A 27 7.53 -12.00 7.75
CA THR A 27 7.61 -13.42 7.43
C THR A 27 8.60 -13.61 6.29
N SER A 28 9.13 -14.81 6.18
CA SER A 28 10.07 -15.10 5.10
C SER A 28 9.36 -15.61 3.85
N SER A 29 8.33 -16.41 3.97
CA SER A 29 7.70 -16.95 2.77
C SER A 29 6.18 -17.00 2.81
N GLY A 30 5.54 -16.66 3.90
CA GLY A 30 4.09 -16.67 3.94
C GLY A 30 3.49 -15.32 3.56
N ASN A 31 2.18 -15.25 3.56
CA ASN A 31 1.45 -14.03 3.28
C ASN A 31 1.22 -13.25 4.55
N VAL A 32 1.13 -11.93 4.42
CA VAL A 32 0.79 -11.05 5.53
C VAL A 32 -0.55 -10.41 5.21
N ILE A 33 -1.51 -10.58 6.10
CA ILE A 33 -2.84 -9.99 5.96
C ILE A 33 -3.12 -9.20 7.23
N ALA A 34 -3.36 -7.90 7.08
CA ALA A 34 -3.68 -7.03 8.20
C ALA A 34 -4.96 -6.28 7.87
N ARG A 35 -5.96 -6.41 8.72
CA ARG A 35 -7.25 -5.77 8.52
C ARG A 35 -7.64 -4.98 9.74
N GLY A 36 -8.18 -3.79 9.50
CA GLY A 36 -8.72 -2.99 10.59
C GLY A 36 -7.67 -2.51 11.56
N VAL A 37 -6.49 -2.20 11.06
CA VAL A 37 -5.40 -1.70 11.89
C VAL A 37 -5.51 -0.19 11.98
N ARG A 38 -5.47 0.32 13.19
CA ARG A 38 -5.42 1.76 13.45
C ARG A 38 -4.08 2.08 14.08
N GLY A 39 -3.26 2.82 13.35
CA GLY A 39 -1.92 3.18 13.79
C GLY A 39 -0.92 2.88 12.68
N ASP A 40 0.35 2.99 13.03
CA ASP A 40 1.40 2.75 12.06
C ASP A 40 1.60 1.25 11.88
N SER A 41 1.88 0.83 10.63
CA SER A 41 2.15 -0.57 10.37
C SER A 41 3.34 -0.73 9.46
N GLU A 42 4.12 -1.73 9.77
CA GLU A 42 5.26 -2.14 8.96
C GLU A 42 5.10 -3.61 8.65
N LEU A 43 4.94 -3.93 7.37
CA LEU A 43 4.65 -5.28 6.93
C LEU A 43 5.73 -5.71 5.95
N LYS A 44 6.30 -6.90 6.17
CA LYS A 44 7.42 -7.33 5.36
C LYS A 44 7.38 -8.82 5.12
N THR A 45 7.57 -9.22 3.88
CA THR A 45 7.74 -10.63 3.53
C THR A 45 8.76 -10.73 2.41
N SER A 46 9.32 -11.92 2.24
CA SER A 46 10.26 -12.12 1.15
C SER A 46 9.61 -12.76 -0.05
N GLY A 47 8.75 -13.74 0.14
CA GLY A 47 8.17 -14.44 -0.99
C GLY A 47 6.67 -14.40 -1.09
N GLY A 48 5.98 -13.91 -0.08
CA GLY A 48 4.53 -13.93 -0.09
C GLY A 48 3.93 -12.59 -0.47
N ASP A 49 2.61 -12.52 -0.40
CA ASP A 49 1.86 -11.31 -0.70
C ASP A 49 1.55 -10.56 0.57
N ILE A 50 1.38 -9.25 0.45
CA ILE A 50 0.95 -8.42 1.55
C ILE A 50 -0.39 -7.81 1.21
N ARG A 51 -1.33 -7.92 2.14
CA ARG A 51 -2.64 -7.33 1.99
C ARG A 51 -2.97 -6.59 3.28
N ALA A 52 -3.21 -5.28 3.17
CA ALA A 52 -3.36 -4.44 4.34
C ALA A 52 -4.53 -3.49 4.17
N THR A 53 -5.37 -3.41 5.20
CA THR A 53 -6.43 -2.40 5.31
C THR A 53 -6.15 -1.63 6.58
N ILE A 54 -5.68 -0.40 6.48
CA ILE A 54 -5.06 0.30 7.59
C ILE A 54 -5.53 1.74 7.65
N ASP A 55 -5.82 2.19 8.86
CA ASP A 55 -6.07 3.60 9.14
C ASP A 55 -4.81 4.14 9.84
N GLY A 56 -3.91 4.72 9.04
CA GLY A 56 -2.66 5.23 9.56
C GLY A 56 -1.56 5.09 8.53
N LYS A 57 -0.33 5.12 9.02
CA LYS A 57 0.84 5.02 8.14
C LYS A 57 1.07 3.56 7.74
N ILE A 58 1.33 3.35 6.46
CA ILE A 58 1.56 2.02 5.92
C ILE A 58 2.97 1.93 5.35
N ALA A 59 3.72 0.92 5.78
CA ALA A 59 5.00 0.58 5.17
C ALA A 59 4.95 -0.91 4.84
N ALA A 60 4.95 -1.25 3.56
CA ALA A 60 4.84 -2.62 3.13
C ALA A 60 5.95 -2.94 2.15
N HIS A 61 6.59 -4.08 2.34
CA HIS A 61 7.72 -4.47 1.51
C HIS A 61 7.69 -5.97 1.25
N THR A 62 7.84 -6.35 0.00
CA THR A 62 8.03 -7.75 -0.37
C THR A 62 9.09 -7.84 -1.46
N SER A 63 9.68 -9.01 -1.59
CA SER A 63 10.65 -9.20 -2.65
C SER A 63 10.04 -9.86 -3.87
N GLY A 64 9.14 -10.81 -3.70
CA GLY A 64 8.62 -11.52 -4.85
C GLY A 64 7.12 -11.50 -5.01
N GLY A 65 6.37 -11.09 -4.03
CA GLY A 65 4.92 -11.14 -4.09
C GLY A 65 4.30 -9.78 -4.42
N ASP A 66 2.98 -9.76 -4.41
CA ASP A 66 2.21 -8.55 -4.67
C ASP A 66 1.87 -7.85 -3.37
N VAL A 67 1.73 -6.54 -3.43
CA VAL A 67 1.30 -5.75 -2.29
C VAL A 67 -0.02 -5.08 -2.63
N THR A 68 -1.02 -5.28 -1.80
CA THR A 68 -2.27 -4.57 -1.90
C THR A 68 -2.47 -3.80 -0.60
N ALA A 69 -2.43 -2.49 -0.67
CA ALA A 69 -2.60 -1.63 0.49
C ALA A 69 -3.85 -0.81 0.31
N GLU A 70 -4.72 -0.85 1.31
CA GLU A 70 -5.95 -0.07 1.30
C GLU A 70 -5.93 0.86 2.49
N LEU A 71 -6.03 2.15 2.22
CA LEU A 71 -6.08 3.18 3.25
C LEU A 71 -7.52 3.44 3.63
N VAL A 72 -7.80 3.41 4.92
CA VAL A 72 -9.09 3.76 5.48
C VAL A 72 -8.86 4.97 6.37
N GLY A 73 -9.55 6.07 6.09
CA GLY A 73 -9.36 7.28 6.88
C GLY A 73 -8.36 8.23 6.27
N ALA A 74 -7.68 9.00 7.11
CA ALA A 74 -6.76 10.03 6.64
C ALA A 74 -5.43 9.44 6.21
N ASN A 75 -4.86 10.04 5.17
CA ASN A 75 -3.55 9.62 4.69
C ASN A 75 -2.46 10.14 5.63
N ARG A 76 -1.65 9.23 6.14
CA ARG A 76 -0.51 9.58 7.00
C ARG A 76 0.81 9.11 6.41
N GLY A 77 0.80 8.79 5.14
CA GLY A 77 1.97 8.32 4.44
C GLY A 77 1.84 6.84 4.09
N ILE A 78 2.13 6.52 2.85
CA ILE A 78 2.08 5.15 2.38
C ILE A 78 3.39 4.88 1.65
N SER A 79 4.07 3.81 2.03
CA SER A 79 5.28 3.38 1.36
C SER A 79 5.15 1.89 1.06
N VAL A 80 5.08 1.56 -0.22
CA VAL A 80 4.97 0.17 -0.64
C VAL A 80 6.04 -0.13 -1.67
N THR A 81 6.74 -1.23 -1.48
CA THR A 81 7.81 -1.63 -2.39
C THR A 81 7.76 -3.11 -2.65
N SER A 82 8.10 -3.47 -3.87
CA SER A 82 8.25 -4.86 -4.27
C SER A 82 9.39 -4.94 -5.27
N SER A 83 10.00 -6.09 -5.37
CA SER A 83 11.03 -6.29 -6.39
C SER A 83 10.46 -6.94 -7.64
N GLY A 84 9.56 -7.90 -7.51
CA GLY A 84 9.05 -8.60 -8.66
C GLY A 84 7.56 -8.59 -8.84
N GLY A 85 6.80 -8.16 -7.85
CA GLY A 85 5.35 -8.22 -7.91
C GLY A 85 4.71 -6.89 -8.27
N ASP A 86 3.39 -6.91 -8.32
CA ASP A 86 2.59 -5.74 -8.60
C ASP A 86 2.20 -5.04 -7.31
N LEU A 87 2.03 -3.73 -7.39
CA LEU A 87 1.58 -2.93 -6.27
C LEU A 87 0.21 -2.35 -6.57
N THR A 88 -0.71 -2.51 -5.65
CA THR A 88 -2.03 -1.90 -5.74
C THR A 88 -2.26 -1.08 -4.49
N VAL A 89 -2.52 0.20 -4.65
CA VAL A 89 -2.80 1.11 -3.55
C VAL A 89 -4.22 1.62 -3.71
N ARG A 90 -5.03 1.43 -2.69
CA ARG A 90 -6.39 1.92 -2.67
C ARG A 90 -6.53 2.97 -1.59
N VAL A 91 -7.04 4.11 -1.96
CA VAL A 91 -7.21 5.23 -1.03
C VAL A 91 -8.60 5.81 -1.24
N PRO A 92 -9.18 6.48 -0.23
CA PRO A 92 -10.43 7.18 -0.43
C PRO A 92 -10.29 8.25 -1.50
N LYS A 93 -11.35 8.51 -2.23
CA LYS A 93 -11.26 9.44 -3.35
C LYS A 93 -11.00 10.88 -2.94
N ASP A 94 -11.23 11.21 -1.69
CA ASP A 94 -10.93 12.54 -1.16
C ASP A 94 -9.61 12.59 -0.41
N THR A 95 -8.79 11.59 -0.55
CA THR A 95 -7.46 11.55 0.06
C THR A 95 -6.58 12.64 -0.51
N LYS A 96 -5.86 13.31 0.36
CA LYS A 96 -4.87 14.30 -0.03
C LYS A 96 -3.49 13.69 0.06
N ALA A 97 -2.76 13.73 -1.05
CA ALA A 97 -1.48 13.04 -1.08
C ALA A 97 -0.59 13.59 -2.18
N GLU A 98 0.71 13.40 -1.99
CA GLU A 98 1.66 13.53 -3.08
C GLU A 98 2.00 12.13 -3.56
N LEU A 99 1.74 11.85 -4.82
CA LEU A 99 1.94 10.54 -5.38
C LEU A 99 3.30 10.45 -6.05
N ASN A 100 4.05 9.41 -5.69
CA ASN A 100 5.33 9.14 -6.32
C ASN A 100 5.39 7.64 -6.58
N ALA A 101 5.15 7.25 -7.81
CA ALA A 101 5.12 5.86 -8.20
C ALA A 101 6.13 5.62 -9.32
N ALA A 102 6.92 4.56 -9.18
CA ALA A 102 7.96 4.25 -10.16
C ALA A 102 8.14 2.75 -10.27
N THR A 103 8.37 2.29 -11.50
CA THR A 103 8.71 0.91 -11.77
C THR A 103 9.80 0.88 -12.82
N SER A 104 10.56 -0.21 -12.84
CA SER A 104 11.59 -0.35 -13.86
C SER A 104 11.12 -1.14 -15.08
N GLY A 105 10.29 -2.14 -14.88
CA GLY A 105 9.88 -2.99 -15.98
C GLY A 105 8.40 -2.97 -16.31
N GLY A 106 7.57 -2.46 -15.43
CA GLY A 106 6.14 -2.44 -15.64
C GLY A 106 5.63 -1.05 -15.97
N SER A 107 4.37 -0.82 -15.71
CA SER A 107 3.76 0.47 -15.95
C SER A 107 3.05 0.98 -14.71
N VAL A 108 2.80 2.28 -14.68
CA VAL A 108 2.14 2.94 -13.57
C VAL A 108 0.81 3.47 -14.04
N ARG A 109 -0.25 3.17 -13.31
CA ARG A 109 -1.61 3.61 -13.61
C ARG A 109 -2.26 4.20 -12.38
N THR A 110 -3.07 5.21 -12.59
CA THR A 110 -3.89 5.76 -11.52
C THR A 110 -5.31 6.00 -12.03
N GLU A 111 -6.28 5.73 -11.18
CA GLU A 111 -7.68 6.05 -11.47
C GLU A 111 -8.16 7.25 -10.67
N LEU A 112 -7.27 7.85 -9.90
CA LEU A 112 -7.59 9.05 -9.15
C LEU A 112 -7.31 10.29 -9.98
N PRO A 113 -8.05 11.38 -9.75
CA PRO A 113 -7.70 12.64 -10.38
C PRO A 113 -6.42 13.18 -9.76
N VAL A 114 -5.35 13.10 -10.50
CA VAL A 114 -4.02 13.52 -10.07
C VAL A 114 -3.63 14.75 -10.88
N THR A 115 -3.20 15.79 -10.21
CA THR A 115 -2.54 16.90 -10.88
C THR A 115 -1.12 16.47 -11.13
N THR A 116 -0.86 16.04 -12.36
CA THR A 116 0.37 15.36 -12.71
C THR A 116 1.50 16.36 -12.88
N THR A 117 2.59 16.14 -12.17
CA THR A 117 3.81 16.91 -12.33
C THR A 117 4.72 16.25 -13.36
N GLU A 118 4.79 14.93 -13.32
CA GLU A 118 5.62 14.19 -14.23
C GLU A 118 4.94 12.86 -14.55
N MET A 119 4.79 12.53 -15.80
CA MET A 119 4.14 11.30 -16.19
C MET A 119 4.92 10.62 -17.31
N GLY A 120 5.29 9.37 -17.06
CA GLY A 120 5.91 8.53 -18.06
C GLY A 120 5.32 7.13 -17.94
N GLU A 121 5.79 6.24 -18.77
CA GLU A 121 5.30 4.86 -18.73
C GLU A 121 5.70 4.17 -17.43
N HIS A 122 6.87 4.52 -16.92
CA HIS A 122 7.42 3.86 -15.74
C HIS A 122 7.43 4.74 -14.51
N ARG A 123 6.92 5.96 -14.59
CA ARG A 123 6.95 6.88 -13.46
C ARG A 123 5.76 7.82 -13.51
N LEU A 124 5.18 8.03 -12.35
CA LEU A 124 4.09 8.99 -12.21
C LEU A 124 4.32 9.77 -10.93
N THR A 125 4.39 11.08 -11.05
CA THR A 125 4.54 11.99 -9.93
C THR A 125 3.48 13.06 -10.03
N GLY A 126 2.77 13.32 -8.96
CA GLY A 126 1.75 14.36 -8.97
C GLY A 126 1.14 14.56 -7.61
N THR A 127 0.10 15.38 -7.57
CA THR A 127 -0.63 15.66 -6.35
C THR A 127 -2.07 15.24 -6.48
N ILE A 128 -2.62 14.72 -5.39
CA ILE A 128 -4.01 14.32 -5.31
C ILE A 128 -4.71 15.26 -4.35
N ASN A 129 -5.75 15.94 -4.81
CA ASN A 129 -6.58 16.85 -4.01
C ASN A 129 -5.77 17.91 -3.29
N GLY A 130 -4.79 18.50 -3.96
CA GLY A 130 -4.00 19.57 -3.40
C GLY A 130 -2.77 19.16 -2.62
N GLY A 131 -2.54 17.86 -2.47
CA GLY A 131 -1.33 17.37 -1.82
C GLY A 131 -1.52 17.07 -0.35
N GLY A 132 -0.64 16.28 0.19
CA GLY A 132 -0.64 15.87 1.58
C GLY A 132 0.54 14.96 1.82
N ASP A 133 0.41 14.04 2.75
CA ASP A 133 1.47 13.08 3.03
C ASP A 133 1.74 12.21 1.79
N PRO A 134 2.97 11.77 1.60
CA PRO A 134 3.33 11.10 0.35
C PRO A 134 2.79 9.67 0.27
N ILE A 135 2.41 9.29 -0.94
CA ILE A 135 2.20 7.91 -1.30
C ILE A 135 3.38 7.50 -2.17
N TYR A 136 4.18 6.61 -1.66
CA TYR A 136 5.41 6.18 -2.32
C TYR A 136 5.25 4.72 -2.72
N ALA A 137 5.30 4.45 -4.02
CA ALA A 137 5.15 3.10 -4.52
C ALA A 137 6.26 2.81 -5.51
N ARG A 138 6.96 1.71 -5.31
CA ARG A 138 8.10 1.37 -6.15
C ARG A 138 8.18 -0.14 -6.35
N THR A 139 8.36 -0.55 -7.59
CA THR A 139 8.63 -1.94 -7.90
C THR A 139 9.66 -1.99 -9.03
N SER A 140 10.30 -3.15 -9.18
CA SER A 140 11.27 -3.28 -10.26
C SER A 140 10.68 -4.01 -11.46
N GLY A 141 9.92 -5.07 -11.27
CA GLY A 141 9.44 -5.86 -12.36
C GLY A 141 7.94 -5.82 -12.60
N GLY A 142 7.18 -5.33 -11.64
CA GLY A 142 5.74 -5.35 -11.75
C GLY A 142 5.16 -3.99 -12.10
N SER A 143 3.85 -3.90 -12.06
CA SER A 143 3.12 -2.68 -12.35
C SER A 143 2.58 -2.07 -11.06
N ILE A 144 2.32 -0.76 -11.10
CA ILE A 144 1.78 -0.04 -9.96
C ILE A 144 0.41 0.50 -10.36
N LYS A 145 -0.57 0.29 -9.50
CA LYS A 145 -1.92 0.77 -9.74
C LYS A 145 -2.42 1.48 -8.50
N VAL A 146 -2.90 2.70 -8.67
CA VAL A 146 -3.49 3.49 -7.61
C VAL A 146 -4.94 3.73 -7.95
N VAL A 147 -5.84 3.32 -7.07
CA VAL A 147 -7.27 3.39 -7.33
C VAL A 147 -7.98 4.03 -6.16
N ALA A 148 -9.18 4.53 -6.43
CA ALA A 148 -10.04 5.11 -5.42
C ALA A 148 -10.95 4.04 -4.86
N ALA A 149 -10.81 3.74 -3.57
CA ALA A 149 -11.51 2.61 -2.97
C ALA A 149 -13.02 2.80 -2.96
N GLY A 150 -13.48 3.97 -2.56
CA GLY A 150 -14.92 4.19 -2.43
C GLY A 150 -15.66 4.30 -3.74
N SER A 151 -15.04 4.94 -4.72
CA SER A 151 -15.74 5.21 -5.97
C SER A 151 -15.96 3.96 -6.80
N THR A 152 -15.04 3.01 -6.74
CA THR A 152 -15.21 1.76 -7.47
C THR A 152 -16.43 1.02 -6.98
N GLN A 153 -16.59 0.99 -5.69
CA GLN A 153 -17.73 0.31 -5.10
C GLN A 153 -19.04 0.95 -5.49
N ALA A 154 -19.08 2.25 -5.49
CA ALA A 154 -20.28 2.95 -5.87
C ALA A 154 -20.64 2.71 -7.33
N SER A 155 -19.65 2.69 -8.17
CA SER A 155 -19.90 2.51 -9.60
C SER A 155 -20.21 1.08 -9.98
N SER A 156 -19.75 0.15 -9.20
CA SER A 156 -19.96 -1.25 -9.55
C SER A 156 -21.34 -1.75 -9.24
N ASN A 157 -22.14 -0.96 -8.71
CA ASN A 157 -23.49 -1.36 -8.33
C ASN A 157 -24.48 -1.19 -9.41
#